data_0a22aebc7e62c01aae882673288a32c8
#
_entry.id   0a22aebc7e62c01aae882673288a32c8
#
_cell.length_a   1.000
_cell.length_b   1.000
_cell.length_c   1.000
_cell.angle_alpha   90.00
_cell.angle_beta   90.00
_cell.angle_gamma   90.00
#
_symmetry.space_group_name_H-M   'P 1'
#
loop_
_entity.id
_entity.type
_entity.pdbx_description
1 polymer ?
#
loop_
_entity_poly.entity_id
_entity_poly.type
_entity_poly.pdbx_seq_one_letter_code
_entity_poly.pdbx_strand_id
1 'polypeptide(L)' 'MAQKVINATWTGGKGNWKAKVKHGEGKQGDTVTMVTRFGNTSVKVLGELVGTVTDFSGEQYDLFVILNA' A
#
# COMPACT_ATOMS: atom_id res chain seq x y z
N MET A 1 12.04 13.69 13.45
CA MET A 1 11.76 13.57 12.01
C MET A 1 10.28 13.32 11.81
N ALA A 2 9.64 14.12 10.99
CA ALA A 2 8.22 13.95 10.76
C ALA A 2 7.96 12.66 9.98
N GLN A 3 7.01 11.86 10.46
CA GLN A 3 6.57 10.69 9.72
C GLN A 3 5.69 11.12 8.57
N LYS A 4 5.98 10.59 7.41
CA LYS A 4 5.14 10.81 6.24
C LYS A 4 3.93 9.90 6.36
N VAL A 5 2.74 10.48 6.30
CA VAL A 5 1.51 9.70 6.29
C VAL A 5 1.22 9.30 4.86
N ILE A 6 1.19 8.02 4.60
CA ILE A 6 0.90 7.48 3.28
C ILE A 6 -0.37 6.65 3.39
N ASN A 7 -1.34 6.99 2.57
CA ASN A 7 -2.57 6.21 2.49
C ASN A 7 -2.39 5.11 1.44
N ALA A 8 -2.71 3.90 1.83
CA ALA A 8 -2.61 2.77 0.93
C ALA A 8 -3.92 2.01 0.94
N THR A 9 -4.20 1.31 -0.13
CA THR A 9 -5.40 0.49 -0.23
C THR A 9 -5.02 -0.97 -0.36
N TRP A 10 -5.95 -1.83 0.03
CA TRP A 10 -5.77 -3.26 -0.09
C TRP A 10 -6.02 -3.67 -1.54
N THR A 11 -5.18 -4.55 -2.05
CA THR A 11 -5.37 -5.12 -3.38
C THR A 11 -4.99 -6.59 -3.34
N GLY A 12 -5.53 -7.36 -4.25
CA GLY A 12 -5.29 -8.78 -4.32
C GLY A 12 -6.51 -9.56 -3.91
N GLY A 13 -6.32 -10.74 -3.41
CA GLY A 13 -7.39 -11.63 -3.03
C GLY A 13 -7.06 -12.46 -1.81
N LYS A 14 -7.94 -13.38 -1.53
CA LYS A 14 -7.91 -14.25 -0.38
C LYS A 14 -6.53 -14.89 -0.18
N GLY A 15 -5.92 -14.62 0.96
CA GLY A 15 -4.61 -15.16 1.31
C GLY A 15 -3.44 -14.52 0.59
N ASN A 16 -3.68 -13.46 -0.18
CA ASN A 16 -2.63 -12.87 -1.01
C ASN A 16 -2.80 -11.36 -1.14
N TRP A 17 -3.05 -10.71 -0.02
CA TRP A 17 -3.26 -9.26 0.01
C TRP A 17 -1.96 -8.49 -0.11
N LYS A 18 -2.01 -7.41 -0.88
CA LYS A 18 -0.88 -6.51 -1.07
C LYS A 18 -1.32 -5.08 -0.79
N ALA A 19 -0.37 -4.23 -0.47
CA ALA A 19 -0.62 -2.80 -0.32
C ALA A 19 -0.43 -2.11 -1.66
N LYS A 20 -1.41 -1.30 -2.04
CA LYS A 20 -1.37 -0.53 -3.28
C LYS A 20 -1.10 0.92 -2.91
N VAL A 21 0.07 1.42 -3.29
CA VAL A 21 0.55 2.76 -2.94
C VAL A 21 0.83 3.51 -4.23
N LYS A 22 0.47 4.77 -4.28
CA LYS A 22 0.73 5.58 -5.47
C LYS A 22 2.22 5.55 -5.81
N HIS A 23 2.52 5.39 -7.08
CA HIS A 23 3.90 5.24 -7.56
C HIS A 23 4.78 6.40 -7.10
N GLY A 24 5.91 6.05 -6.50
CA GLY A 24 6.87 7.03 -6.01
C GLY A 24 6.60 7.58 -4.63
N GLU A 25 5.46 7.26 -4.01
CA GLU A 25 5.12 7.78 -2.69
C GLU A 25 5.52 6.87 -1.54
N GLY A 26 5.76 5.59 -1.81
CA GLY A 26 6.14 4.64 -0.77
C GLY A 26 7.31 3.78 -1.19
N LYS A 27 7.96 3.20 -0.20
CA LYS A 27 9.06 2.27 -0.43
C LYS A 27 9.10 1.25 0.69
N GLN A 28 9.84 0.18 0.48
CA GLN A 28 9.98 -0.88 1.47
C GLN A 28 10.44 -0.29 2.81
N GLY A 29 9.76 -0.70 3.88
CA GLY A 29 10.06 -0.22 5.22
C GLY A 29 9.20 0.94 5.68
N ASP A 30 8.48 1.59 4.78
CA ASP A 30 7.61 2.70 5.15
C ASP A 30 6.39 2.22 5.91
N THR A 31 5.95 3.03 6.87
CA THR A 31 4.71 2.78 7.59
C THR A 31 3.58 3.48 6.86
N VAL A 32 2.50 2.76 6.60
CA VAL A 32 1.36 3.28 5.85
C VAL A 32 0.07 3.05 6.61
N THR A 33 -0.93 3.88 6.32
CA THR A 33 -2.28 3.68 6.81
C THR A 33 -3.08 2.97 5.73
N MET A 34 -3.52 1.75 6.05
CA MET A 34 -4.35 0.96 5.13
C MET A 34 -5.80 1.32 5.36
N VAL A 35 -6.52 1.64 4.31
CA VAL A 35 -7.92 2.03 4.39
C VAL A 35 -8.76 1.01 3.66
N THR A 36 -9.78 0.46 4.34
CA THR A 36 -10.74 -0.44 3.70
C THR A 36 -11.86 0.37 3.07
N ARG A 37 -12.62 -0.26 2.19
CA ARG A 37 -13.80 0.36 1.58
C ARG A 37 -14.88 0.70 2.60
N PHE A 38 -14.79 0.15 3.79
CA PHE A 38 -15.76 0.44 4.87
C PHE A 38 -15.30 1.59 5.75
N GLY A 39 -14.15 2.21 5.44
CA GLY A 39 -13.64 3.33 6.21
C GLY A 39 -12.78 2.95 7.41
N ASN A 40 -12.57 1.65 7.64
CA ASN A 40 -11.69 1.20 8.71
C ASN A 40 -10.23 1.42 8.32
N THR A 41 -9.41 1.78 9.28
CA THR A 41 -7.99 2.01 9.05
C THR A 41 -7.14 1.10 9.92
N SER A 42 -5.97 0.77 9.42
CA SER A 42 -4.95 0.03 10.18
C SER A 42 -3.58 0.48 9.73
N VAL A 43 -2.62 0.42 10.65
CA VAL A 43 -1.24 0.81 10.36
C VAL A 43 -0.45 -0.45 10.03
N LYS A 44 0.21 -0.45 8.89
CA LYS A 44 1.02 -1.57 8.44
C LYS A 44 2.36 -1.07 7.90
N VAL A 45 3.31 -1.96 7.78
CA VAL A 45 4.61 -1.64 7.21
C VAL A 45 4.69 -2.26 5.83
N LEU A 46 5.21 -1.50 4.87
CA LEU A 46 5.41 -1.99 3.51
C LEU A 46 6.60 -2.95 3.48
N GLY A 47 6.37 -4.13 2.94
CA GLY A 47 7.42 -5.10 2.72
C GLY A 47 8.02 -4.96 1.33
N GLU A 48 8.38 -6.08 0.73
CA GLU A 48 9.03 -6.09 -0.58
C GLU A 48 8.10 -5.58 -1.67
N LEU A 49 8.67 -4.79 -2.58
CA LEU A 49 7.96 -4.36 -3.78
C LEU A 49 7.81 -5.55 -4.72
N VAL A 50 6.58 -5.90 -5.05
CA VAL A 50 6.30 -7.08 -5.87
C VAL A 50 5.82 -6.75 -7.28
N GLY A 51 5.52 -5.49 -7.55
CA GLY A 51 5.10 -5.11 -8.90
C GLY A 51 4.54 -3.71 -8.94
N THR A 52 4.17 -3.30 -10.14
CA THR A 52 3.55 -2.02 -10.39
C THR A 52 2.35 -2.24 -11.30
N VAL A 53 1.24 -1.56 -11.01
CA VAL A 53 0.04 -1.65 -11.84
C VAL A 53 -0.36 -0.25 -12.29
N THR A 54 -1.04 -0.18 -13.41
CA THR A 54 -1.60 1.06 -13.93
C THR A 54 -3.11 0.87 -14.03
N ASP A 55 -3.86 1.82 -13.44
CA ASP A 55 -5.31 1.73 -13.55
C ASP A 55 -5.77 2.29 -14.92
N PHE A 56 -7.08 2.23 -15.16
CA PHE A 56 -7.62 2.66 -16.44
C PHE A 56 -7.59 4.18 -16.63
N SER A 57 -7.30 4.94 -15.60
CA SER A 57 -7.12 6.39 -15.70
C SER A 57 -5.67 6.78 -16.01
N GLY A 58 -4.76 5.79 -16.06
CA GLY A 58 -3.35 6.02 -16.30
C GLY A 58 -2.51 6.23 -15.06
N GLU A 59 -3.12 6.17 -13.89
CA GLU A 59 -2.40 6.32 -12.63
C GLU A 59 -1.65 5.05 -12.29
N GLN A 60 -0.39 5.19 -11.92
CA GLN A 60 0.46 4.05 -11.56
C GLN A 60 0.51 3.85 -10.05
N TYR A 61 0.53 2.59 -9.63
CA TYR A 61 0.60 2.22 -8.22
C TYR A 61 1.62 1.12 -8.04
N ASP A 62 2.37 1.21 -6.95
CA ASP A 62 3.32 0.18 -6.56
C ASP A 62 2.64 -0.78 -5.60
N LEU A 63 2.93 -2.07 -5.77
CA LEU A 63 2.38 -3.13 -4.93
C LEU A 63 3.45 -3.64 -3.99
N PHE A 64 3.14 -3.66 -2.70
CA PHE A 64 4.06 -4.09 -1.66
C PHE A 64 3.46 -5.21 -0.84
N VAL A 65 4.31 -6.11 -0.36
CA VAL A 65 3.91 -7.09 0.65
C VAL A 65 3.56 -6.32 1.92
N ILE A 66 2.54 -6.77 2.62
CA ILE A 66 2.09 -6.14 3.86
C ILE A 66 2.70 -6.88 5.04
N LEU A 67 3.40 -6.13 5.88
CA LEU A 67 3.96 -6.64 7.12
C LEU A 67 3.17 -6.11 8.29
N ASN A 68 3.06 -6.90 9.33
CA ASN A 68 2.42 -6.44 10.56
C ASN A 68 3.36 -5.48 11.28
N ALA A 69 2.82 -4.35 11.68
CA ALA A 69 3.57 -3.36 12.45
C ALA A 69 3.74 -3.82 13.90
#